data_83bafec3825055734e1bd6429380b921
#
_entry.id   83bafec3825055734e1bd6429380b921
#
_cell.length_a   1.000
_cell.length_b   1.000
_cell.length_c   1.000
_cell.angle_alpha   90.00
_cell.angle_beta   90.00
_cell.angle_gamma   90.00
#
_symmetry.space_group_name_H-M   'P 1'
#
loop_
_entity.id
_entity.type
_entity.pdbx_description
1 polymer ?
#
loop_
_entity_poly.entity_id
_entity_poly.type
_entity_poly.pdbx_seq_one_letter_code
_entity_poly.pdbx_strand_id
1 'polypeptide(L)'
;MGDEAVIVQGVGTPADSPTAATQRAALFSTIHGAGRVMSRTQAAGKRNRKTGAVISPGRVSDDMMRAWLKERDVILRGGGLDESPHAYRRLPDVLAAQEGTVEVLHTLRPLVVVMAGADEFDPYRD
;
A
#
# COMPACT_ATOMS: atom_id res chain seq x y z
N MET A 1 -0.04 -4.96 1.65
CA MET A 1 -0.35 -6.40 1.79
C MET A 1 -1.70 -6.63 2.46
N GLY A 2 -2.56 -7.48 1.91
CA GLY A 2 -3.79 -7.90 2.59
C GLY A 2 -4.85 -6.82 2.84
N ASP A 3 -4.74 -5.67 2.20
CA ASP A 3 -5.82 -4.70 2.11
C ASP A 3 -6.62 -4.92 0.83
N GLU A 4 -7.80 -4.35 0.74
CA GLU A 4 -8.61 -4.40 -0.45
C GLU A 4 -7.93 -3.71 -1.63
N ALA A 5 -8.31 -4.11 -2.84
CA ALA A 5 -7.98 -3.43 -4.09
C ALA A 5 -9.28 -3.08 -4.81
N VAL A 6 -9.22 -2.12 -5.72
CA VAL A 6 -10.39 -1.71 -6.49
C VAL A 6 -10.09 -1.69 -7.98
N ILE A 7 -11.11 -1.99 -8.77
CA ILE A 7 -11.12 -1.69 -10.20
C ILE A 7 -11.90 -0.40 -10.35
N VAL A 8 -11.27 0.59 -10.94
CA VAL A 8 -11.87 1.93 -11.13
C VAL A 8 -11.99 2.26 -12.61
N GLN A 9 -12.95 3.12 -12.90
CA GLN A 9 -13.12 3.75 -14.21
C GLN A 9 -12.91 5.25 -14.04
N GLY A 10 -12.19 5.88 -14.95
CA GLY A 10 -12.09 7.34 -15.00
C GLY A 10 -13.45 7.96 -15.35
N VAL A 11 -13.84 8.98 -14.61
CA VAL A 11 -15.10 9.70 -14.85
C VAL A 11 -14.82 10.81 -15.86
N GLY A 12 -15.64 10.84 -16.95
CA GLY A 12 -15.67 11.96 -17.87
C GLY A 12 -16.28 13.18 -17.18
N THR A 13 -15.51 14.26 -17.07
CA THR A 13 -15.94 15.44 -16.34
C THR A 13 -16.27 16.58 -17.30
N PRO A 14 -17.47 17.17 -17.26
CA PRO A 14 -17.79 18.37 -18.01
C PRO A 14 -16.78 19.48 -17.76
N ALA A 15 -16.49 20.29 -18.79
CA ALA A 15 -15.44 21.31 -18.73
C ALA A 15 -15.64 22.37 -17.63
N ASP A 16 -16.87 22.59 -17.22
CA ASP A 16 -17.32 23.51 -16.19
C ASP A 16 -17.37 22.88 -14.78
N SER A 17 -17.07 21.59 -14.67
CA SER A 17 -17.03 20.90 -13.37
C SER A 17 -15.87 21.40 -12.52
N PRO A 18 -16.05 21.48 -11.18
CA PRO A 18 -14.97 21.82 -10.25
C PRO A 18 -13.74 20.92 -10.36
N THR A 19 -13.94 19.64 -10.75
CA THR A 19 -12.86 18.65 -10.88
C THR A 19 -12.14 18.71 -12.23
N ALA A 20 -12.66 19.42 -13.24
CA ALA A 20 -12.13 19.44 -14.58
C ALA A 20 -10.69 20.01 -14.65
N ALA A 21 -10.40 21.06 -13.86
CA ALA A 21 -9.06 21.62 -13.78
C ALA A 21 -8.06 20.64 -13.18
N THR A 22 -8.43 19.95 -12.12
CA THR A 22 -7.63 18.92 -11.45
C THR A 22 -7.35 17.73 -12.38
N GLN A 23 -8.37 17.26 -13.10
CA GLN A 23 -8.21 16.16 -14.06
C GLN A 23 -7.25 16.54 -15.21
N ARG A 24 -7.36 17.76 -15.75
CA ARG A 24 -6.42 18.26 -16.77
C ARG A 24 -5.00 18.35 -16.23
N ALA A 25 -4.82 18.90 -15.03
CA ALA A 25 -3.51 18.99 -14.37
C ALA A 25 -2.90 17.62 -14.11
N ALA A 26 -3.72 16.63 -13.78
CA ALA A 26 -3.31 15.24 -13.60
C ALA A 26 -3.20 14.45 -14.92
N LEU A 27 -3.32 15.10 -16.08
CA LEU A 27 -3.29 14.47 -17.40
C LEU A 27 -4.28 13.33 -17.57
N PHE A 28 -5.44 13.43 -16.93
CA PHE A 28 -6.49 12.38 -16.88
C PHE A 28 -5.95 11.02 -16.38
N SER A 29 -4.97 11.07 -15.49
CA SER A 29 -4.39 9.88 -14.86
C SER A 29 -4.91 9.69 -13.43
N THR A 30 -4.75 8.50 -12.91
CA THR A 30 -5.00 8.18 -11.50
C THR A 30 -3.82 7.42 -10.91
N ILE A 31 -3.77 7.36 -9.60
CA ILE A 31 -2.74 6.61 -8.90
C ILE A 31 -2.99 5.10 -9.04
N HIS A 32 -1.93 4.29 -9.11
CA HIS A 32 -2.01 2.82 -9.17
C HIS A 32 -1.83 2.16 -7.80
N GLY A 33 -1.43 2.91 -6.78
CA GLY A 33 -1.21 2.40 -5.42
C GLY A 33 -1.38 3.49 -4.37
N ALA A 34 -1.66 3.07 -3.14
CA ALA A 34 -2.01 3.97 -2.03
C ALA A 34 -0.85 4.88 -1.58
N GLY A 35 0.38 4.51 -1.88
CA GLY A 35 1.57 5.22 -1.43
C GLY A 35 1.93 4.94 0.03
N ARG A 36 3.21 5.07 0.36
CA ARG A 36 3.73 4.82 1.70
C ARG A 36 3.56 6.05 2.59
N VAL A 37 3.33 5.80 3.89
CA VAL A 37 3.34 6.84 4.93
C VAL A 37 4.64 6.81 5.76
N MET A 38 5.46 5.79 5.57
CA MET A 38 6.78 5.66 6.22
C MET A 38 7.76 4.89 5.32
N SER A 39 9.05 5.11 5.52
CA SER A 39 10.09 4.37 4.79
C SER A 39 10.14 2.91 5.21
N ARG A 40 10.80 2.05 4.40
CA ARG A 40 11.03 0.63 4.73
C ARG A 40 11.74 0.47 6.07
N THR A 41 12.79 1.26 6.30
CA THR A 41 13.54 1.26 7.57
C THR A 41 12.70 1.72 8.75
N GLN A 42 11.83 2.73 8.58
CA GLN A 42 10.91 3.13 9.64
C GLN A 42 9.89 2.04 9.97
N ALA A 43 9.40 1.32 8.97
CA ALA A 43 8.44 0.24 9.17
C ALA A 43 9.09 -0.96 9.88
N ALA A 44 10.14 -1.55 9.30
CA ALA A 44 10.74 -2.79 9.77
C ALA A 44 11.86 -2.60 10.83
N GLY A 45 12.37 -1.38 11.00
CA GLY A 45 13.56 -1.11 11.81
C GLY A 45 14.85 -1.43 11.07
N LYS A 46 15.95 -1.25 11.79
CA LYS A 46 17.30 -1.53 11.28
C LYS A 46 17.98 -2.59 12.12
N ARG A 47 18.53 -3.60 11.46
CA ARG A 47 19.31 -4.65 12.10
C ARG A 47 20.73 -4.68 11.55
N ASN A 48 21.68 -5.07 12.37
CA ASN A 48 23.04 -5.34 11.93
C ASN A 48 23.03 -6.60 11.04
N ARG A 49 23.49 -6.48 9.81
CA ARG A 49 23.48 -7.60 8.83
C ARG A 49 24.35 -8.78 9.25
N LYS A 50 25.41 -8.54 10.05
CA LYS A 50 26.35 -9.60 10.48
C LYS A 50 25.90 -10.29 11.77
N THR A 51 25.37 -9.55 12.71
CA THR A 51 25.05 -10.05 14.06
C THR A 51 23.56 -10.27 14.29
N GLY A 52 22.67 -9.76 13.41
CA GLY A 52 21.23 -9.74 13.61
C GLY A 52 20.74 -8.77 14.69
N ALA A 53 21.66 -8.10 15.41
CA ALA A 53 21.31 -7.20 16.49
C ALA A 53 20.44 -6.02 16.01
N VAL A 54 19.42 -5.67 16.78
CA VAL A 54 18.56 -4.52 16.51
C VAL A 54 19.35 -3.24 16.74
N ILE A 55 19.52 -2.43 15.70
CA ILE A 55 20.13 -1.08 15.77
C ILE A 55 19.05 -0.05 16.10
N SER A 56 17.89 -0.15 15.44
CA SER A 56 16.71 0.66 15.76
C SER A 56 15.45 -0.17 15.56
N PRO A 57 14.47 -0.11 16.49
CA PRO A 57 13.21 -0.82 16.31
C PRO A 57 12.40 -0.22 15.17
N GLY A 58 11.62 -1.07 14.49
CA GLY A 58 10.61 -0.64 13.54
C GLY A 58 9.34 -0.13 14.23
N ARG A 59 8.52 0.59 13.49
CA ARG A 59 7.19 1.01 13.95
C ARG A 59 6.13 -0.08 13.79
N VAL A 60 6.40 -1.06 12.93
CA VAL A 60 5.53 -2.21 12.68
C VAL A 60 6.12 -3.44 13.37
N SER A 61 5.31 -4.11 14.18
CA SER A 61 5.68 -5.39 14.79
C SER A 61 5.08 -6.57 14.02
N ASP A 62 5.63 -7.76 14.24
CA ASP A 62 5.07 -9.01 13.73
C ASP A 62 3.63 -9.22 14.21
N ASP A 63 3.34 -8.89 15.47
CA ASP A 63 1.99 -9.03 16.02
C ASP A 63 0.99 -8.11 15.34
N MET A 64 1.36 -6.87 15.04
CA MET A 64 0.52 -5.94 14.28
C MET A 64 0.18 -6.51 12.89
N MET A 65 1.19 -7.01 12.17
CA MET A 65 1.00 -7.58 10.85
C MET A 65 0.15 -8.85 10.89
N ARG A 66 0.41 -9.75 11.84
CA ARG A 66 -0.36 -11.00 12.02
C ARG A 66 -1.81 -10.72 12.41
N ALA A 67 -2.06 -9.78 13.32
CA ALA A 67 -3.40 -9.37 13.70
C ALA A 67 -4.20 -8.85 12.49
N TRP A 68 -3.58 -8.00 11.68
CA TRP A 68 -4.17 -7.48 10.45
C TRP A 68 -4.58 -8.58 9.46
N LEU A 69 -3.66 -9.51 9.19
CA LEU A 69 -3.90 -10.63 8.26
C LEU A 69 -4.98 -11.57 8.77
N LYS A 70 -4.95 -11.87 10.09
CA LYS A 70 -5.95 -12.72 10.74
C LYS A 70 -7.35 -12.12 10.71
N GLU A 71 -7.47 -10.83 11.03
CA GLU A 71 -8.76 -10.11 10.99
C GLU A 71 -9.41 -10.16 9.61
N ARG A 72 -8.58 -10.20 8.54
CA ARG A 72 -9.03 -10.18 7.14
C ARG A 72 -9.05 -11.54 6.48
N ASP A 73 -8.65 -12.58 7.20
CA ASP A 73 -8.55 -13.96 6.69
C ASP A 73 -7.66 -14.05 5.44
N VAL A 74 -6.49 -13.37 5.48
CA VAL A 74 -5.54 -13.33 4.36
C VAL A 74 -4.35 -14.22 4.65
N ILE A 75 -4.03 -15.11 3.72
CA ILE A 75 -2.83 -15.95 3.76
C ILE A 75 -1.67 -15.17 3.16
N LEU A 76 -0.59 -15.00 3.92
CA LEU A 76 0.65 -14.39 3.44
C LEU A 76 1.74 -15.44 3.22
N ARG A 77 2.44 -15.33 2.08
CA ARG A 77 3.67 -16.05 1.76
C ARG A 77 4.76 -15.07 1.35
N GLY A 78 5.88 -15.07 2.05
CA GLY A 78 6.96 -14.09 1.87
C GLY A 78 6.61 -12.71 2.44
N GLY A 79 7.33 -11.69 1.98
CA GLY A 79 7.18 -10.31 2.45
C GLY A 79 7.79 -10.07 3.84
N GLY A 80 8.10 -8.82 4.14
CA GLY A 80 8.63 -8.37 5.42
C GLY A 80 7.75 -7.30 6.08
N LEU A 81 8.13 -6.89 7.28
CA LEU A 81 7.44 -5.83 8.03
C LEU A 81 7.45 -4.48 7.30
N ASP A 82 8.45 -4.27 6.45
CA ASP A 82 8.58 -3.10 5.58
C ASP A 82 7.45 -3.00 4.55
N GLU A 83 6.84 -4.14 4.18
CA GLU A 83 5.70 -4.21 3.27
C GLU A 83 4.35 -4.38 3.98
N SER A 84 4.34 -4.27 5.31
CA SER A 84 3.11 -4.32 6.08
C SER A 84 2.11 -3.24 5.63
N PRO A 85 0.81 -3.52 5.65
CA PRO A 85 -0.22 -2.53 5.32
C PRO A 85 -0.17 -1.27 6.18
N HIS A 86 0.38 -1.36 7.40
CA HIS A 86 0.59 -0.22 8.29
C HIS A 86 1.61 0.80 7.76
N ALA A 87 2.43 0.43 6.76
CA ALA A 87 3.38 1.32 6.12
C ALA A 87 2.76 2.14 4.97
N TYR A 88 1.49 1.90 4.64
CA TYR A 88 0.80 2.49 3.50
C TYR A 88 -0.42 3.31 3.93
N ARG A 89 -0.83 4.26 3.07
CA ARG A 89 -2.12 4.95 3.21
C ARG A 89 -3.25 3.95 3.11
N ARG A 90 -4.36 4.28 3.75
CA ARG A 90 -5.56 3.45 3.67
C ARG A 90 -6.30 3.69 2.36
N LEU A 91 -6.79 2.62 1.75
CA LEU A 91 -7.52 2.70 0.48
C LEU A 91 -8.74 3.65 0.53
N PRO A 92 -9.58 3.65 1.60
CA PRO A 92 -10.68 4.60 1.69
C PRO A 92 -10.25 6.07 1.66
N ASP A 93 -9.14 6.41 2.32
CA ASP A 93 -8.62 7.79 2.35
C ASP A 93 -8.13 8.21 0.95
N VAL A 94 -7.50 7.27 0.26
CA VAL A 94 -7.01 7.48 -1.12
C VAL A 94 -8.16 7.67 -2.08
N LEU A 95 -9.22 6.86 -1.97
CA LEU A 95 -10.42 6.98 -2.82
C LEU A 95 -11.17 8.28 -2.55
N ALA A 96 -11.27 8.70 -1.29
CA ALA A 96 -11.87 9.99 -0.94
C ALA A 96 -11.11 11.16 -1.60
N ALA A 97 -9.77 11.09 -1.66
CA ALA A 97 -8.95 12.10 -2.35
C ALA A 97 -9.08 12.06 -3.89
N GLN A 98 -9.67 11.01 -4.45
CA GLN A 98 -9.93 10.85 -5.89
C GLN A 98 -11.41 11.09 -6.25
N GLU A 99 -12.22 11.56 -5.29
CA GLU A 99 -13.64 11.80 -5.51
C GLU A 99 -13.89 12.67 -6.75
N GLY A 100 -14.84 12.27 -7.58
CA GLY A 100 -15.20 12.96 -8.82
C GLY A 100 -14.22 12.75 -9.99
N THR A 101 -13.11 12.04 -9.80
CA THR A 101 -12.16 11.72 -10.87
C THR A 101 -12.20 10.27 -11.32
N VAL A 102 -12.60 9.38 -10.42
CA VAL A 102 -12.77 7.95 -10.66
C VAL A 102 -14.07 7.44 -10.04
N GLU A 103 -14.61 6.39 -10.62
CA GLU A 103 -15.73 5.60 -10.11
C GLU A 103 -15.23 4.20 -9.78
N VAL A 104 -15.55 3.68 -8.60
CA VAL A 104 -15.23 2.31 -8.19
C VAL A 104 -16.25 1.36 -8.80
N LEU A 105 -15.80 0.50 -9.71
CA LEU A 105 -16.64 -0.53 -10.33
C LEU A 105 -16.69 -1.81 -9.50
N HIS A 106 -15.53 -2.23 -8.96
CA HIS A 106 -15.43 -3.46 -8.18
C HIS A 106 -14.44 -3.28 -7.04
N THR A 107 -14.75 -3.89 -5.89
CA THR A 107 -13.82 -4.06 -4.77
C THR A 107 -13.37 -5.51 -4.72
N LEU A 108 -12.07 -5.73 -4.64
CA LEU A 108 -11.43 -7.03 -4.61
C LEU A 108 -10.87 -7.27 -3.22
N ARG A 109 -11.24 -8.39 -2.60
CA ARG A 109 -10.69 -8.84 -1.31
C ARG A 109 -9.60 -9.87 -1.56
N PRO A 110 -8.36 -9.65 -1.10
CA PRO A 110 -7.30 -10.63 -1.24
C PRO A 110 -7.57 -11.85 -0.37
N LEU A 111 -7.35 -13.04 -0.90
CA LEU A 111 -7.38 -14.31 -0.16
C LEU A 111 -5.96 -14.75 0.17
N VAL A 112 -5.04 -14.55 -0.77
CA VAL A 112 -3.64 -14.92 -0.64
C VAL A 112 -2.79 -13.80 -1.19
N VAL A 113 -1.71 -13.46 -0.48
CA VAL A 113 -0.67 -12.54 -0.94
C VAL A 113 0.65 -13.29 -0.97
N VAL A 114 1.30 -13.30 -2.13
CA VAL A 114 2.63 -13.89 -2.32
C VAL A 114 3.60 -12.77 -2.66
N MET A 115 4.68 -12.68 -1.92
CA MET A 115 5.73 -11.67 -2.10
C MET A 115 7.11 -12.33 -2.06
N ALA A 116 8.12 -11.61 -2.54
CA ALA A 116 9.52 -12.03 -2.44
C ALA A 116 9.89 -12.36 -0.99
N GLY A 117 10.70 -13.40 -0.81
CA GLY A 117 11.21 -13.79 0.49
C GLY A 117 12.15 -12.74 1.09
N ALA A 118 12.35 -12.78 2.41
CA ALA A 118 13.25 -11.85 3.09
C ALA A 118 14.72 -12.01 2.65
N ASP A 119 15.08 -13.22 2.16
CA ASP A 119 16.44 -13.59 1.72
C ASP A 119 16.67 -13.33 0.23
N GLU A 120 15.65 -12.88 -0.49
CA GLU A 120 15.77 -12.61 -1.92
C GLU A 120 16.52 -11.31 -2.16
N PHE A 121 17.51 -11.37 -3.06
CA PHE A 121 18.31 -10.21 -3.42
C PHE A 121 17.50 -9.29 -4.33
N ASP A 122 17.21 -8.09 -3.84
CA ASP A 122 16.62 -7.01 -4.61
C ASP A 122 17.69 -5.92 -4.83
N PRO A 123 18.20 -5.76 -6.08
CA PRO A 123 19.22 -4.76 -6.39
C PRO A 123 18.70 -3.31 -6.25
N TYR A 124 17.38 -3.11 -6.19
CA TYR A 124 16.71 -1.81 -6.08
C TYR A 124 16.15 -1.53 -4.68
N ARG A 125 16.46 -2.40 -3.72
CA ARG A 125 16.01 -2.22 -2.33
C ARG A 125 16.82 -1.13 -1.64
N ASP A 126 16.15 -0.07 -1.21
CA ASP A 126 16.69 1.05 -0.43
C ASP A 126 17.26 0.61 0.92
#